data_37d300ec48fda84749c1ba906c8b39cf
#
_entry.id   37d300ec48fda84749c1ba906c8b39cf
#
_cell.length_a   1.000
_cell.length_b   1.000
_cell.length_c   1.000
_cell.angle_alpha   90.00
_cell.angle_beta   90.00
_cell.angle_gamma   90.00
#
_symmetry.space_group_name_H-M   'P 1'
#
loop_
_entity.id
_entity.type
_entity.pdbx_description
1 polymer ?
#
loop_
_entity_poly.entity_id
_entity_poly.type
_entity_poly.pdbx_seq_one_letter_code
_entity_poly.pdbx_strand_id
1 'polypeptide(L)'
;MPDFDADVIIVGAGPTGLMLAGELRLAGAEALVLDRLTEPTKQSRALGFSARTIEEFDQRGLLPRFGELQTIPFGHFGGLPLNFQVVPGGSYGARGKPQSLTEGILTGWATEQGAELRRGHEVTGLREIDGGVELDVDTPTGSTRLRARYVAGCDGGRSTVRKLVGVDFPGTDATIEMWFADVAGCALRPRFSGERVPGGMVMVLPLGPEVNRVVVYERGMTRRGEGTPSFEMIAAAWNRLTGEDISGGNPLWTSWTTDASRQAAEYRRGRVFLLGDAAHIHLPVGAQGMSAGIGDAVNLGWKLGAAIKGHVPDGLLDTYHTERHPVAARILTNTLAQRILYLGGDELDPMRAVMTELLAYEEAQQLLVGMVTGLDIRYDVGADDQTLLGRRLPDAELTGDVGPAGTARAFSFLHSGRSVLLDLADDAELRAVAAPWKDRVDVVTATAPPAGVLAEVNAVLVRPDGYVAWLGSKAADSTGLSEALIRWCGRP
;
A
#
# COMPACT_ATOMS: atom_id res chain seq x y z
N MET A 1 25.17 25.83 5.35
CA MET A 1 24.53 24.54 5.05
C MET A 1 24.34 24.50 3.55
N PRO A 2 24.46 23.35 2.87
CA PRO A 2 24.12 23.29 1.47
C PRO A 2 22.67 23.77 1.28
N ASP A 3 22.46 24.55 0.21
CA ASP A 3 21.12 25.01 -0.17
C ASP A 3 20.40 23.82 -0.80
N PHE A 4 19.30 23.36 -0.19
CA PHE A 4 18.51 22.23 -0.66
C PHE A 4 17.28 22.73 -1.42
N ASP A 5 16.97 22.11 -2.56
CA ASP A 5 15.77 22.41 -3.36
C ASP A 5 14.48 21.90 -2.69
N ALA A 6 14.59 20.87 -1.85
CA ALA A 6 13.53 20.34 -1.00
C ALA A 6 14.12 19.52 0.16
N ASP A 7 13.33 19.23 1.18
CA ASP A 7 13.72 18.27 2.22
C ASP A 7 13.80 16.84 1.65
N VAL A 8 12.81 16.46 0.85
CA VAL A 8 12.74 15.14 0.20
C VAL A 8 12.42 15.29 -1.28
N ILE A 9 13.26 14.72 -2.15
CA ILE A 9 12.94 14.52 -3.56
C ILE A 9 12.39 13.10 -3.73
N ILE A 10 11.18 13.00 -4.29
CA ILE A 10 10.50 11.75 -4.61
C ILE A 10 10.61 11.51 -6.11
N VAL A 11 11.15 10.37 -6.52
CA VAL A 11 11.32 10.01 -7.92
C VAL A 11 10.22 9.04 -8.33
N GLY A 12 9.27 9.53 -9.15
CA GLY A 12 8.09 8.79 -9.62
C GLY A 12 6.78 9.31 -9.01
N ALA A 13 5.86 9.78 -9.88
CA ALA A 13 4.53 10.29 -9.54
C ALA A 13 3.44 9.22 -9.73
N GLY A 14 3.74 7.96 -9.42
CA GLY A 14 2.74 6.90 -9.25
C GLY A 14 2.05 6.98 -7.88
N PRO A 15 1.07 6.08 -7.58
CA PRO A 15 0.30 6.12 -6.33
C PRO A 15 1.17 6.16 -5.08
N THR A 16 2.27 5.40 -5.04
CA THR A 16 3.22 5.36 -3.92
C THR A 16 3.90 6.71 -3.69
N GLY A 17 4.46 7.30 -4.74
CA GLY A 17 5.17 8.57 -4.62
C GLY A 17 4.23 9.74 -4.29
N LEU A 18 3.03 9.75 -4.86
CA LEU A 18 2.02 10.77 -4.56
C LEU A 18 1.49 10.65 -3.14
N MET A 19 1.27 9.41 -2.63
CA MET A 19 0.92 9.20 -1.23
C MET A 19 2.02 9.69 -0.29
N LEU A 20 3.29 9.34 -0.59
CA LEU A 20 4.43 9.80 0.19
C LEU A 20 4.54 11.33 0.21
N ALA A 21 4.29 11.98 -0.93
CA ALA A 21 4.32 13.44 -1.01
C ALA A 21 3.31 14.09 -0.05
N GLY A 22 2.07 13.60 -0.02
CA GLY A 22 1.05 14.06 0.92
C GLY A 22 1.42 13.78 2.37
N GLU A 23 1.91 12.59 2.69
CA GLU A 23 2.36 12.21 4.05
C GLU A 23 3.49 13.11 4.55
N LEU A 24 4.49 13.41 3.70
CA LEU A 24 5.58 14.32 4.04
C LEU A 24 5.08 15.74 4.33
N ARG A 25 4.14 16.24 3.52
CA ARG A 25 3.55 17.56 3.72
C ARG A 25 2.74 17.63 5.02
N LEU A 26 1.93 16.60 5.33
CA LEU A 26 1.27 16.50 6.64
C LEU A 26 2.27 16.51 7.78
N ALA A 27 3.39 15.82 7.63
CA ALA A 27 4.46 15.81 8.61
C ALA A 27 5.28 17.13 8.62
N GLY A 28 4.98 18.09 7.74
CA GLY A 28 5.59 19.42 7.68
C GLY A 28 6.95 19.46 6.99
N ALA A 29 7.28 18.48 6.15
CA ALA A 29 8.48 18.44 5.32
C ALA A 29 8.21 18.98 3.91
N GLU A 30 9.19 19.62 3.28
CA GLU A 30 9.11 20.02 1.88
C GLU A 30 9.32 18.82 0.95
N ALA A 31 8.34 18.58 0.06
CA ALA A 31 8.33 17.45 -0.84
C ALA A 31 8.30 17.93 -2.30
N LEU A 32 9.28 17.48 -3.09
CA LEU A 32 9.37 17.68 -4.53
C LEU A 32 9.24 16.31 -5.23
N VAL A 33 8.21 16.15 -6.05
CA VAL A 33 8.00 14.94 -6.84
C VAL A 33 8.51 15.17 -8.27
N LEU A 34 9.38 14.29 -8.75
CA LEU A 34 9.88 14.28 -10.13
C LEU A 34 9.28 13.08 -10.87
N ASP A 35 8.76 13.31 -12.06
CA ASP A 35 8.30 12.23 -12.95
C ASP A 35 8.83 12.41 -14.35
N ARG A 36 9.40 11.35 -14.95
CA ARG A 36 9.95 11.39 -16.31
C ARG A 36 8.88 11.63 -17.39
N LEU A 37 7.64 11.24 -17.11
CA LEU A 37 6.52 11.43 -18.03
C LEU A 37 6.05 12.88 -17.98
N THR A 38 5.76 13.44 -19.14
CA THR A 38 5.21 14.79 -19.27
C THR A 38 3.75 14.89 -18.84
N GLU A 39 3.02 13.75 -18.91
CA GLU A 39 1.62 13.63 -18.52
C GLU A 39 1.39 12.33 -17.74
N PRO A 40 0.35 12.24 -16.90
CA PRO A 40 -0.05 11.00 -16.25
C PRO A 40 -0.38 9.93 -17.29
N THR A 41 -0.03 8.68 -17.01
CA THR A 41 -0.50 7.59 -17.86
C THR A 41 -2.01 7.44 -17.67
N LYS A 42 -2.76 7.30 -18.76
CA LYS A 42 -4.20 6.97 -18.67
C LYS A 42 -4.42 5.46 -18.47
N GLN A 43 -3.34 4.70 -18.35
CA GLN A 43 -3.37 3.24 -18.22
C GLN A 43 -3.56 2.86 -16.77
N SER A 44 -4.46 1.93 -16.52
CA SER A 44 -4.75 1.43 -15.17
C SER A 44 -4.57 -0.07 -15.14
N ARG A 45 -3.45 -0.56 -14.59
CA ARG A 45 -3.27 -2.00 -14.33
C ARG A 45 -4.09 -2.43 -13.12
N ALA A 46 -4.02 -1.68 -12.03
CA ALA A 46 -4.83 -1.92 -10.85
C ALA A 46 -6.25 -1.36 -11.02
N LEU A 47 -7.24 -2.11 -10.55
CA LEU A 47 -8.68 -1.77 -10.59
C LEU A 47 -9.31 -1.77 -9.20
N GLY A 48 -8.51 -1.44 -8.17
CA GLY A 48 -8.96 -1.41 -6.79
C GLY A 48 -7.80 -1.48 -5.83
N PHE A 49 -8.12 -1.51 -4.55
CA PHE A 49 -7.16 -1.56 -3.46
C PHE A 49 -7.67 -2.42 -2.30
N SER A 50 -6.74 -2.89 -1.45
CA SER A 50 -7.04 -3.80 -0.34
C SER A 50 -7.81 -3.12 0.79
N ALA A 51 -8.31 -3.92 1.73
CA ALA A 51 -8.99 -3.42 2.93
C ALA A 51 -8.08 -2.52 3.77
N ARG A 52 -6.79 -2.87 3.95
CA ARG A 52 -5.86 -2.01 4.69
C ARG A 52 -5.69 -0.64 4.04
N THR A 53 -5.62 -0.58 2.71
CA THR A 53 -5.51 0.70 2.00
C THR A 53 -6.78 1.56 2.13
N ILE A 54 -7.97 0.96 2.23
CA ILE A 54 -9.20 1.68 2.61
C ILE A 54 -9.01 2.37 3.96
N GLU A 55 -8.50 1.65 4.96
CA GLU A 55 -8.25 2.21 6.29
C GLU A 55 -7.21 3.34 6.23
N GLU A 56 -6.11 3.17 5.47
CA GLU A 56 -5.08 4.19 5.29
C GLU A 56 -5.65 5.47 4.66
N PHE A 57 -6.50 5.35 3.64
CA PHE A 57 -7.18 6.49 3.04
C PHE A 57 -8.21 7.14 3.98
N ASP A 58 -8.92 6.34 4.77
CA ASP A 58 -9.85 6.84 5.78
C ASP A 58 -9.12 7.62 6.88
N GLN A 59 -8.00 7.09 7.36
CA GLN A 59 -7.11 7.73 8.33
C GLN A 59 -6.49 9.05 7.82
N ARG A 60 -6.66 9.38 6.54
CA ARG A 60 -6.25 10.67 5.94
C ARG A 60 -7.42 11.50 5.44
N GLY A 61 -8.66 11.07 5.73
CA GLY A 61 -9.86 11.76 5.27
C GLY A 61 -10.03 11.75 3.75
N LEU A 62 -9.44 10.78 3.04
CA LEU A 62 -9.44 10.72 1.59
C LEU A 62 -10.65 9.98 1.00
N LEU A 63 -11.32 9.12 1.76
CA LEU A 63 -12.41 8.29 1.22
C LEU A 63 -13.52 9.08 0.52
N PRO A 64 -13.96 10.26 1.01
CA PRO A 64 -14.99 11.04 0.33
C PRO A 64 -14.61 11.46 -1.10
N ARG A 65 -13.31 11.57 -1.40
CA ARG A 65 -12.81 11.95 -2.74
C ARG A 65 -12.98 10.83 -3.78
N PHE A 66 -13.10 9.59 -3.32
CA PHE A 66 -13.34 8.43 -4.19
C PHE A 66 -14.82 8.27 -4.59
N GLY A 67 -15.73 9.06 -4.00
CA GLY A 67 -17.17 8.88 -4.15
C GLY A 67 -17.62 7.53 -3.59
N GLU A 68 -18.68 6.97 -4.16
CA GLU A 68 -19.18 5.67 -3.74
C GLU A 68 -18.18 4.56 -4.03
N LEU A 69 -17.84 3.79 -2.99
CA LEU A 69 -16.94 2.65 -3.08
C LEU A 69 -17.72 1.35 -3.14
N GLN A 70 -17.53 0.61 -4.22
CA GLN A 70 -18.01 -0.76 -4.29
C GLN A 70 -17.08 -1.67 -3.49
N THR A 71 -17.51 -2.08 -2.31
CA THR A 71 -16.80 -3.03 -1.46
C THR A 71 -17.53 -4.36 -1.46
N ILE A 72 -16.80 -5.46 -1.41
CA ILE A 72 -17.39 -6.78 -1.34
C ILE A 72 -16.72 -7.64 -0.26
N PRO A 73 -17.53 -8.37 0.53
CA PRO A 73 -17.05 -9.15 1.67
C PRO A 73 -16.46 -10.51 1.26
N PHE A 74 -16.04 -10.67 0.03
CA PHE A 74 -15.43 -11.91 -0.46
C PHE A 74 -14.34 -11.65 -1.48
N GLY A 75 -13.43 -12.60 -1.58
CA GLY A 75 -12.31 -12.60 -2.52
C GLY A 75 -11.85 -14.01 -2.80
N HIS A 76 -10.57 -14.17 -3.09
CA HIS A 76 -10.00 -15.49 -3.34
C HIS A 76 -8.54 -15.57 -2.93
N PHE A 77 -8.06 -16.80 -2.73
CA PHE A 77 -6.65 -17.14 -2.66
C PHE A 77 -6.33 -18.12 -3.79
N GLY A 78 -5.63 -17.68 -4.82
CA GLY A 78 -5.34 -18.53 -5.99
C GLY A 78 -6.59 -19.10 -6.68
N GLY A 79 -7.69 -18.35 -6.73
CA GLY A 79 -8.97 -18.79 -7.26
C GLY A 79 -9.86 -19.59 -6.28
N LEU A 80 -9.37 -19.93 -5.09
CA LEU A 80 -10.18 -20.53 -4.02
C LEU A 80 -10.93 -19.41 -3.27
N PRO A 81 -12.24 -19.54 -3.03
CA PRO A 81 -13.05 -18.47 -2.44
C PRO A 81 -12.67 -18.20 -0.99
N LEU A 82 -12.65 -16.94 -0.60
CA LEU A 82 -12.46 -16.44 0.76
C LEU A 82 -13.64 -15.59 1.19
N ASN A 83 -14.10 -15.76 2.43
CA ASN A 83 -15.06 -14.90 3.08
C ASN A 83 -14.33 -13.87 3.96
N PHE A 84 -14.32 -12.59 3.58
CA PHE A 84 -13.63 -11.54 4.32
C PHE A 84 -14.31 -11.17 5.65
N GLN A 85 -15.55 -11.58 5.87
CA GLN A 85 -16.29 -11.34 7.11
C GLN A 85 -15.72 -12.08 8.32
N VAL A 86 -14.85 -13.08 8.10
CA VAL A 86 -14.16 -13.82 9.19
C VAL A 86 -13.14 -12.97 9.94
N VAL A 87 -12.75 -11.78 9.42
CA VAL A 87 -11.86 -10.84 10.12
C VAL A 87 -12.71 -9.75 10.76
N PRO A 88 -12.89 -9.78 12.10
CA PRO A 88 -13.73 -8.80 12.80
C PRO A 88 -13.23 -7.37 12.65
N GLY A 89 -14.15 -6.41 12.50
CA GLY A 89 -13.85 -4.99 12.46
C GLY A 89 -12.92 -4.57 11.31
N GLY A 90 -12.79 -5.40 10.28
CA GLY A 90 -12.02 -5.08 9.09
C GLY A 90 -12.87 -4.37 8.03
N SER A 91 -12.27 -3.42 7.33
CA SER A 91 -12.82 -2.88 6.09
C SER A 91 -12.72 -3.91 4.96
N TYR A 92 -13.54 -3.74 3.93
CA TYR A 92 -13.42 -4.54 2.70
C TYR A 92 -12.68 -3.75 1.63
N GLY A 93 -11.90 -4.43 0.80
CA GLY A 93 -11.23 -3.79 -0.33
C GLY A 93 -12.21 -3.18 -1.33
N ALA A 94 -11.80 -2.10 -2.00
CA ALA A 94 -12.57 -1.46 -3.05
C ALA A 94 -12.25 -2.06 -4.42
N ARG A 95 -13.28 -2.12 -5.27
CA ARG A 95 -13.18 -2.54 -6.67
C ARG A 95 -13.72 -1.46 -7.61
N GLY A 96 -13.40 -1.58 -8.89
CA GLY A 96 -13.89 -0.65 -9.90
C GLY A 96 -13.29 0.76 -9.80
N LYS A 97 -12.21 0.92 -9.06
CA LYS A 97 -11.46 2.19 -8.97
C LYS A 97 -10.15 2.06 -9.76
N PRO A 98 -10.09 2.58 -10.98
CA PRO A 98 -8.88 2.54 -11.79
C PRO A 98 -7.72 3.26 -11.11
N GLN A 99 -6.51 2.77 -11.31
CA GLN A 99 -5.29 3.39 -10.78
C GLN A 99 -5.18 4.87 -11.17
N SER A 100 -5.56 5.23 -12.40
CA SER A 100 -5.55 6.63 -12.88
C SER A 100 -6.45 7.56 -12.06
N LEU A 101 -7.58 7.07 -11.55
CA LEU A 101 -8.43 7.83 -10.63
C LEU A 101 -7.72 8.02 -9.28
N THR A 102 -7.13 6.96 -8.75
CA THR A 102 -6.35 7.02 -7.49
C THR A 102 -5.20 8.00 -7.62
N GLU A 103 -4.44 7.95 -8.71
CA GLU A 103 -3.35 8.91 -9.00
C GLU A 103 -3.87 10.36 -9.07
N GLY A 104 -5.01 10.59 -9.71
CA GLY A 104 -5.63 11.92 -9.77
C GLY A 104 -6.00 12.47 -8.39
N ILE A 105 -6.64 11.63 -7.55
CA ILE A 105 -7.02 12.00 -6.18
C ILE A 105 -5.79 12.29 -5.32
N LEU A 106 -4.78 11.43 -5.37
CA LEU A 106 -3.55 11.62 -4.61
C LEU A 106 -2.73 12.83 -5.11
N THR A 107 -2.72 13.09 -6.41
CA THR A 107 -2.10 14.30 -6.97
C THR A 107 -2.77 15.56 -6.40
N GLY A 108 -4.11 15.63 -6.46
CA GLY A 108 -4.86 16.75 -5.91
C GLY A 108 -4.57 16.95 -4.42
N TRP A 109 -4.66 15.86 -3.64
CA TRP A 109 -4.40 15.91 -2.20
C TRP A 109 -2.97 16.35 -1.87
N ALA A 110 -1.94 15.74 -2.48
CA ALA A 110 -0.55 16.10 -2.23
C ALA A 110 -0.26 17.58 -2.59
N THR A 111 -0.82 18.06 -3.71
CA THR A 111 -0.69 19.46 -4.14
C THR A 111 -1.42 20.41 -3.18
N GLU A 112 -2.62 20.09 -2.71
CA GLU A 112 -3.35 20.86 -1.70
C GLU A 112 -2.58 20.93 -0.37
N GLN A 113 -1.84 19.88 -0.01
CA GLN A 113 -0.92 19.90 1.13
C GLN A 113 0.36 20.71 0.87
N GLY A 114 0.59 21.15 -0.38
CA GLY A 114 1.74 21.98 -0.77
C GLY A 114 2.94 21.19 -1.30
N ALA A 115 2.76 19.95 -1.78
CA ALA A 115 3.82 19.25 -2.49
C ALA A 115 4.00 19.83 -3.91
N GLU A 116 5.25 19.97 -4.35
CA GLU A 116 5.56 20.36 -5.71
C GLU A 116 5.70 19.14 -6.61
N LEU A 117 5.08 19.16 -7.80
CA LEU A 117 5.17 18.10 -8.81
C LEU A 117 5.75 18.64 -10.11
N ARG A 118 6.90 18.09 -10.53
CA ARG A 118 7.55 18.41 -11.82
C ARG A 118 7.53 17.19 -12.72
N ARG A 119 6.76 17.27 -13.80
CA ARG A 119 6.70 16.25 -14.85
C ARG A 119 7.71 16.55 -15.97
N GLY A 120 8.07 15.51 -16.76
CA GLY A 120 9.12 15.62 -17.76
C GLY A 120 10.53 15.77 -17.15
N HIS A 121 10.70 15.34 -15.89
CA HIS A 121 11.97 15.42 -15.16
C HIS A 121 12.46 13.99 -14.90
N GLU A 122 13.50 13.57 -15.61
CA GLU A 122 14.09 12.23 -15.51
C GLU A 122 15.38 12.27 -14.70
N VAL A 123 15.42 11.50 -13.63
CA VAL A 123 16.64 11.32 -12.82
C VAL A 123 17.57 10.38 -13.55
N THR A 124 18.79 10.86 -13.84
CA THR A 124 19.83 10.13 -14.58
C THR A 124 21.07 9.84 -13.76
N GLY A 125 21.28 10.58 -12.66
CA GLY A 125 22.39 10.41 -11.74
C GLY A 125 22.01 10.70 -10.29
N LEU A 126 22.77 10.08 -9.36
CA LEU A 126 22.59 10.26 -7.93
C LEU A 126 23.94 10.11 -7.23
N ARG A 127 24.25 11.04 -6.31
CA ARG A 127 25.42 10.94 -5.45
C ARG A 127 25.15 11.50 -4.06
N GLU A 128 25.72 10.90 -3.05
CA GLU A 128 25.69 11.47 -1.70
C GLU A 128 26.60 12.70 -1.62
N ILE A 129 26.14 13.70 -0.87
CA ILE A 129 26.88 14.93 -0.55
C ILE A 129 26.85 15.16 0.97
N ASP A 130 27.59 16.12 1.47
CA ASP A 130 27.53 16.47 2.88
C ASP A 130 26.11 16.89 3.30
N GLY A 131 25.54 16.12 4.23
CA GLY A 131 24.20 16.36 4.77
C GLY A 131 23.03 16.00 3.85
N GLY A 132 23.26 15.48 2.61
CA GLY A 132 22.18 15.23 1.67
C GLY A 132 22.53 14.35 0.47
N VAL A 133 21.73 14.47 -0.57
CA VAL A 133 21.86 13.79 -1.87
C VAL A 133 21.72 14.79 -2.99
N GLU A 134 22.54 14.68 -4.02
CA GLU A 134 22.45 15.47 -5.26
C GLU A 134 22.03 14.55 -6.41
N LEU A 135 21.06 15.01 -7.20
CA LEU A 135 20.51 14.31 -8.36
C LEU A 135 20.88 15.06 -9.64
N ASP A 136 21.35 14.32 -10.65
CA ASP A 136 21.40 14.83 -12.03
C ASP A 136 20.03 14.53 -12.68
N VAL A 137 19.41 15.56 -13.27
CA VAL A 137 18.02 15.50 -13.76
C VAL A 137 17.95 16.07 -15.17
N ASP A 138 17.46 15.29 -16.11
CA ASP A 138 17.12 15.77 -17.45
C ASP A 138 15.71 16.36 -17.45
N THR A 139 15.58 17.57 -17.97
CA THR A 139 14.34 18.35 -18.03
C THR A 139 14.01 18.74 -19.48
N PRO A 140 12.80 19.19 -19.78
CA PRO A 140 12.45 19.67 -21.12
C PRO A 140 13.34 20.82 -21.64
N THR A 141 14.03 21.52 -20.75
CA THR A 141 14.88 22.67 -21.09
C THR A 141 16.38 22.41 -20.99
N GLY A 142 16.78 21.18 -20.68
CA GLY A 142 18.17 20.74 -20.51
C GLY A 142 18.42 20.06 -19.17
N SER A 143 19.66 19.63 -18.94
CA SER A 143 20.03 18.94 -17.70
C SER A 143 20.26 19.94 -16.57
N THR A 144 19.88 19.57 -15.34
CA THR A 144 20.06 20.36 -14.12
C THR A 144 20.48 19.48 -12.96
N ARG A 145 20.81 20.08 -11.83
CA ARG A 145 21.09 19.39 -10.57
C ARG A 145 20.14 19.86 -9.50
N LEU A 146 19.63 18.90 -8.74
CA LEU A 146 18.76 19.14 -7.61
C LEU A 146 19.34 18.48 -6.36
N ARG A 147 19.13 19.10 -5.20
CA ARG A 147 19.66 18.64 -3.92
C ARG A 147 18.54 18.49 -2.91
N ALA A 148 18.60 17.40 -2.12
CA ALA A 148 17.67 17.19 -1.03
C ALA A 148 18.37 16.54 0.18
N ARG A 149 17.75 16.63 1.35
CA ARG A 149 18.23 15.92 2.53
C ARG A 149 18.06 14.40 2.38
N TYR A 150 16.97 13.99 1.71
CA TYR A 150 16.65 12.59 1.44
C TYR A 150 16.08 12.43 0.04
N VAL A 151 16.21 11.21 -0.51
CA VAL A 151 15.60 10.80 -1.78
C VAL A 151 14.75 9.55 -1.57
N ALA A 152 13.56 9.54 -2.15
CA ALA A 152 12.66 8.39 -2.16
C ALA A 152 12.46 7.89 -3.61
N GLY A 153 12.96 6.69 -3.93
CA GLY A 153 12.73 6.01 -5.20
C GLY A 153 11.36 5.33 -5.21
N CYS A 154 10.41 5.92 -5.96
CA CYS A 154 9.07 5.41 -6.23
C CYS A 154 8.87 5.16 -7.73
N ASP A 155 9.96 4.92 -8.47
CA ASP A 155 10.10 4.93 -9.93
C ASP A 155 9.85 3.58 -10.59
N GLY A 156 9.16 2.68 -9.88
CA GLY A 156 8.63 1.43 -10.41
C GLY A 156 9.65 0.30 -10.52
N GLY A 157 9.22 -0.86 -11.01
CA GLY A 157 10.00 -2.11 -10.99
C GLY A 157 11.34 -2.06 -11.71
N ARG A 158 11.50 -1.15 -12.69
CA ARG A 158 12.76 -0.90 -13.40
C ARG A 158 13.61 0.20 -12.75
N SER A 159 13.33 0.56 -11.52
CA SER A 159 13.87 1.70 -10.77
C SER A 159 15.31 2.08 -11.15
N THR A 160 15.46 3.33 -11.57
CA THR A 160 16.75 4.00 -11.79
C THR A 160 17.42 4.31 -10.46
N VAL A 161 16.65 4.78 -9.47
CA VAL A 161 17.16 5.10 -8.13
C VAL A 161 17.81 3.88 -7.50
N ARG A 162 17.11 2.71 -7.49
CA ARG A 162 17.68 1.46 -6.96
C ARG A 162 19.00 1.08 -7.60
N LYS A 163 19.09 1.20 -8.92
CA LYS A 163 20.32 0.88 -9.69
C LYS A 163 21.45 1.85 -9.36
N LEU A 164 21.16 3.15 -9.30
CA LEU A 164 22.16 4.18 -9.01
C LEU A 164 22.77 4.04 -7.62
N VAL A 165 21.97 3.63 -6.63
CA VAL A 165 22.51 3.37 -5.28
C VAL A 165 23.07 1.95 -5.12
N GLY A 166 23.03 1.12 -6.15
CA GLY A 166 23.62 -0.22 -6.16
C GLY A 166 22.94 -1.22 -5.22
N VAL A 167 21.63 -1.08 -4.96
CA VAL A 167 20.88 -2.03 -4.14
C VAL A 167 20.50 -3.24 -4.98
N ASP A 168 20.86 -4.43 -4.53
CA ASP A 168 20.52 -5.70 -5.17
C ASP A 168 19.02 -5.95 -5.19
N PHE A 169 18.56 -6.64 -6.24
CA PHE A 169 17.15 -6.96 -6.44
C PHE A 169 16.96 -8.47 -6.69
N PRO A 170 17.27 -9.31 -5.69
CA PRO A 170 17.16 -10.76 -5.81
C PRO A 170 15.70 -11.20 -5.97
N GLY A 171 15.54 -12.42 -6.49
CA GLY A 171 14.24 -13.06 -6.68
C GLY A 171 14.21 -13.95 -7.92
N THR A 172 13.02 -14.18 -8.45
CA THR A 172 12.78 -15.03 -9.62
C THR A 172 12.51 -14.20 -10.87
N ASP A 173 13.09 -14.63 -11.98
CA ASP A 173 12.79 -14.08 -13.29
C ASP A 173 11.39 -14.46 -13.77
N ALA A 174 10.89 -13.68 -14.73
CA ALA A 174 9.63 -13.96 -15.39
C ALA A 174 9.68 -15.29 -16.15
N THR A 175 8.73 -16.17 -15.86
CA THR A 175 8.55 -17.45 -16.56
C THR A 175 7.28 -17.48 -17.41
N ILE A 176 6.29 -16.66 -17.09
CA ILE A 176 5.02 -16.57 -17.80
C ILE A 176 4.67 -15.11 -18.13
N GLU A 177 3.74 -14.96 -19.07
CA GLU A 177 3.04 -13.70 -19.33
C GLU A 177 1.53 -13.90 -19.16
N MET A 178 0.87 -12.86 -18.66
CA MET A 178 -0.59 -12.72 -18.68
C MET A 178 -0.93 -11.49 -19.50
N TRP A 179 -1.90 -11.61 -20.40
CA TRP A 179 -2.31 -10.53 -21.27
C TRP A 179 -3.62 -9.91 -20.83
N PHE A 180 -3.76 -8.61 -21.05
CA PHE A 180 -4.92 -7.82 -20.70
C PHE A 180 -5.43 -7.06 -21.92
N ALA A 181 -6.75 -6.99 -22.05
CA ALA A 181 -7.39 -6.02 -22.95
C ALA A 181 -8.60 -5.39 -22.26
N ASP A 182 -8.73 -4.06 -22.39
CA ASP A 182 -9.98 -3.39 -22.14
C ASP A 182 -10.73 -3.35 -23.46
N VAL A 183 -11.86 -4.01 -23.54
CA VAL A 183 -12.64 -4.20 -24.77
C VAL A 183 -14.07 -3.73 -24.56
N ALA A 184 -14.56 -2.93 -25.52
CA ALA A 184 -15.95 -2.50 -25.60
C ALA A 184 -16.73 -3.33 -26.61
N GLY A 185 -18.06 -3.40 -26.43
CA GLY A 185 -18.97 -4.04 -27.39
C GLY A 185 -19.00 -5.57 -27.34
N CYS A 186 -18.41 -6.20 -26.30
CA CYS A 186 -18.50 -7.64 -26.06
C CYS A 186 -19.33 -7.93 -24.82
N ALA A 187 -20.44 -8.67 -25.00
CA ALA A 187 -21.25 -9.16 -23.87
C ALA A 187 -20.57 -10.39 -23.25
N LEU A 188 -19.88 -10.21 -22.15
CA LEU A 188 -19.16 -11.25 -21.43
C LEU A 188 -19.72 -11.41 -20.02
N ARG A 189 -19.89 -12.65 -19.57
CA ARG A 189 -20.22 -12.90 -18.16
C ARG A 189 -19.04 -12.51 -17.25
N PRO A 190 -19.29 -11.86 -16.11
CA PRO A 190 -18.24 -11.57 -15.16
C PRO A 190 -17.53 -12.84 -14.63
N ARG A 191 -16.20 -12.78 -14.49
CA ARG A 191 -15.35 -13.83 -13.90
C ARG A 191 -14.38 -13.17 -12.93
N PHE A 192 -14.92 -12.59 -11.85
CA PHE A 192 -14.18 -11.71 -10.93
C PHE A 192 -12.98 -12.35 -10.25
N SER A 193 -13.10 -13.62 -9.87
CA SER A 193 -12.01 -14.35 -9.23
C SER A 193 -11.11 -15.07 -10.23
N GLY A 194 -11.39 -14.89 -11.54
CA GLY A 194 -10.81 -15.70 -12.59
C GLY A 194 -11.38 -17.11 -12.64
N GLU A 195 -11.26 -17.74 -13.78
CA GLU A 195 -11.74 -19.08 -14.03
C GLU A 195 -10.62 -19.89 -14.66
N ARG A 196 -10.26 -20.99 -14.00
CA ARG A 196 -9.38 -21.99 -14.60
C ARG A 196 -10.17 -22.72 -15.70
N VAL A 197 -9.58 -22.79 -16.87
CA VAL A 197 -10.13 -23.48 -18.04
C VAL A 197 -9.12 -24.50 -18.54
N PRO A 198 -9.54 -25.51 -19.33
CA PRO A 198 -8.57 -26.37 -19.99
C PRO A 198 -7.53 -25.55 -20.77
N GLY A 199 -6.26 -25.72 -20.41
CA GLY A 199 -5.16 -25.00 -21.05
C GLY A 199 -4.79 -23.65 -20.43
N GLY A 200 -5.51 -23.11 -19.44
CA GLY A 200 -5.15 -21.82 -18.89
C GLY A 200 -6.07 -21.22 -17.83
N MET A 201 -6.11 -19.89 -17.81
CA MET A 201 -6.98 -19.11 -16.93
C MET A 201 -7.50 -17.88 -17.66
N VAL A 202 -8.74 -17.54 -17.44
CA VAL A 202 -9.39 -16.34 -17.97
C VAL A 202 -10.08 -15.55 -16.85
N MET A 203 -10.14 -14.21 -17.00
CA MET A 203 -10.85 -13.34 -16.07
C MET A 203 -11.63 -12.28 -16.85
N VAL A 204 -12.79 -11.88 -16.35
CA VAL A 204 -13.60 -10.78 -16.88
C VAL A 204 -13.97 -9.85 -15.73
N LEU A 205 -13.50 -8.61 -15.82
CA LEU A 205 -13.81 -7.55 -14.88
C LEU A 205 -14.59 -6.44 -15.60
N PRO A 206 -15.89 -6.25 -15.33
CA PRO A 206 -16.65 -5.13 -15.87
C PRO A 206 -16.02 -3.79 -15.42
N LEU A 207 -15.77 -2.88 -16.36
CA LEU A 207 -15.26 -1.52 -16.12
C LEU A 207 -16.38 -0.46 -16.29
N GLY A 208 -17.50 -0.87 -16.82
CA GLY A 208 -18.67 -0.03 -17.09
C GLY A 208 -19.74 -0.84 -17.84
N PRO A 209 -20.82 -0.18 -18.29
CA PRO A 209 -21.96 -0.89 -18.91
C PRO A 209 -21.59 -1.72 -20.15
N GLU A 210 -20.61 -1.26 -20.92
CA GLU A 210 -20.23 -1.90 -22.20
C GLU A 210 -18.74 -2.22 -22.32
N VAL A 211 -17.96 -2.00 -21.27
CA VAL A 211 -16.52 -2.20 -21.28
C VAL A 211 -16.13 -3.27 -20.27
N ASN A 212 -15.41 -4.27 -20.74
CA ASN A 212 -14.85 -5.33 -19.92
C ASN A 212 -13.33 -5.34 -20.02
N ARG A 213 -12.65 -5.56 -18.89
CA ARG A 213 -11.26 -6.03 -18.88
C ARG A 213 -11.25 -7.53 -18.98
N VAL A 214 -10.66 -8.05 -20.04
CA VAL A 214 -10.35 -9.48 -20.17
C VAL A 214 -8.89 -9.70 -19.80
N VAL A 215 -8.65 -10.80 -19.07
CA VAL A 215 -7.30 -11.27 -18.72
C VAL A 215 -7.18 -12.69 -19.23
N VAL A 216 -6.05 -12.98 -19.87
CA VAL A 216 -5.77 -14.28 -20.50
C VAL A 216 -4.41 -14.78 -20.04
N TYR A 217 -4.39 -16.01 -19.55
CA TYR A 217 -3.18 -16.81 -19.41
C TYR A 217 -3.39 -18.15 -20.11
N GLU A 218 -2.57 -18.45 -21.10
CA GLU A 218 -2.55 -19.72 -21.81
C GLU A 218 -1.31 -20.51 -21.40
N ARG A 219 -1.51 -21.73 -20.90
CA ARG A 219 -0.42 -22.60 -20.44
C ARG A 219 0.48 -23.01 -21.60
N GLY A 220 1.78 -22.98 -21.39
CA GLY A 220 2.75 -23.26 -22.43
C GLY A 220 2.97 -22.12 -23.42
N MET A 221 2.30 -20.99 -23.24
CA MET A 221 2.54 -19.80 -24.04
C MET A 221 3.97 -19.31 -23.82
N THR A 222 4.74 -19.28 -24.88
CA THR A 222 6.11 -18.77 -24.85
C THR A 222 6.09 -17.27 -24.57
N ARG A 223 6.91 -16.83 -23.62
CA ARG A 223 7.12 -15.41 -23.38
C ARG A 223 7.59 -14.72 -24.66
N ARG A 224 6.87 -13.68 -25.10
CA ARG A 224 7.14 -13.00 -26.37
C ARG A 224 8.39 -12.11 -26.36
N GLY A 225 8.91 -11.75 -25.20
CA GLY A 225 10.02 -10.83 -25.04
C GLY A 225 9.58 -9.37 -25.00
N GLU A 226 9.74 -8.63 -26.09
CA GLU A 226 9.43 -7.19 -26.12
C GLU A 226 8.10 -6.89 -26.83
N GLY A 227 7.46 -5.79 -26.41
CA GLY A 227 6.25 -5.24 -27.01
C GLY A 227 4.95 -5.65 -26.30
N THR A 228 3.88 -4.91 -26.64
CA THR A 228 2.52 -5.16 -26.13
C THR A 228 1.81 -6.17 -27.04
N PRO A 229 1.02 -7.13 -26.49
CA PRO A 229 0.21 -8.02 -27.32
C PRO A 229 -0.80 -7.23 -28.14
N SER A 230 -1.01 -7.61 -29.40
CA SER A 230 -2.11 -7.07 -30.18
C SER A 230 -3.44 -7.64 -29.67
N PHE A 231 -4.53 -6.95 -29.94
CA PHE A 231 -5.86 -7.43 -29.55
C PHE A 231 -6.23 -8.74 -30.24
N GLU A 232 -5.84 -8.90 -31.51
CA GLU A 232 -6.07 -10.14 -32.27
C GLU A 232 -5.39 -11.35 -31.60
N MET A 233 -4.19 -11.18 -31.03
CA MET A 233 -3.50 -12.24 -30.30
C MET A 233 -4.26 -12.60 -29.02
N ILE A 234 -4.77 -11.60 -28.30
CA ILE A 234 -5.56 -11.79 -27.06
C ILE A 234 -6.89 -12.48 -27.40
N ALA A 235 -7.60 -12.02 -28.44
CA ALA A 235 -8.86 -12.60 -28.89
C ALA A 235 -8.69 -14.06 -29.37
N ALA A 236 -7.63 -14.36 -30.07
CA ALA A 236 -7.31 -15.72 -30.49
C ALA A 236 -7.02 -16.65 -29.30
N ALA A 237 -6.27 -16.19 -28.30
CA ALA A 237 -6.02 -16.95 -27.07
C ALA A 237 -7.32 -17.13 -26.26
N TRP A 238 -8.14 -16.08 -26.16
CA TRP A 238 -9.45 -16.12 -25.53
C TRP A 238 -10.36 -17.20 -26.15
N ASN A 239 -10.45 -17.20 -27.49
CA ASN A 239 -11.27 -18.18 -28.22
C ASN A 239 -10.78 -19.62 -27.99
N ARG A 240 -9.45 -19.86 -28.05
CA ARG A 240 -8.89 -21.20 -27.76
C ARG A 240 -9.25 -21.71 -26.36
N LEU A 241 -9.27 -20.81 -25.36
CA LEU A 241 -9.50 -21.18 -23.97
C LEU A 241 -10.96 -21.30 -23.60
N THR A 242 -11.83 -20.49 -24.21
CA THR A 242 -13.25 -20.38 -23.79
C THR A 242 -14.24 -20.84 -24.84
N GLY A 243 -13.86 -20.90 -26.11
CA GLY A 243 -14.78 -21.05 -27.25
C GLY A 243 -15.58 -19.80 -27.57
N GLU A 244 -15.46 -18.72 -26.78
CA GLU A 244 -16.15 -17.44 -27.01
C GLU A 244 -15.32 -16.58 -27.99
N ASP A 245 -15.99 -15.85 -28.87
CA ASP A 245 -15.34 -14.92 -29.82
C ASP A 245 -15.52 -13.48 -29.34
N ILE A 246 -14.39 -12.80 -29.14
CA ILE A 246 -14.32 -11.37 -28.80
C ILE A 246 -13.66 -10.54 -29.91
N SER A 247 -13.34 -11.13 -31.04
CA SER A 247 -12.61 -10.45 -32.13
C SER A 247 -13.36 -9.27 -32.73
N GLY A 248 -14.70 -9.27 -32.66
CA GLY A 248 -15.56 -8.16 -33.09
C GLY A 248 -15.59 -6.98 -32.09
N GLY A 249 -14.98 -7.08 -30.94
CA GLY A 249 -14.93 -6.01 -29.95
C GLY A 249 -14.01 -4.85 -30.34
N ASN A 250 -14.24 -3.69 -29.76
CA ASN A 250 -13.38 -2.52 -29.93
C ASN A 250 -12.35 -2.45 -28.78
N PRO A 251 -11.05 -2.73 -29.00
CA PRO A 251 -10.03 -2.64 -27.98
C PRO A 251 -9.71 -1.18 -27.66
N LEU A 252 -9.87 -0.82 -26.40
CA LEU A 252 -9.53 0.50 -25.87
C LEU A 252 -8.08 0.54 -25.38
N TRP A 253 -7.56 -0.60 -24.92
CA TRP A 253 -6.22 -0.73 -24.38
C TRP A 253 -5.80 -2.20 -24.35
N THR A 254 -4.52 -2.46 -24.56
CA THR A 254 -3.90 -3.77 -24.33
C THR A 254 -2.63 -3.63 -23.51
N SER A 255 -2.32 -4.65 -22.74
CA SER A 255 -1.13 -4.70 -21.89
C SER A 255 -0.75 -6.13 -21.53
N TRP A 256 0.30 -6.26 -20.75
CA TRP A 256 0.77 -7.53 -20.24
C TRP A 256 1.46 -7.36 -18.89
N THR A 257 1.57 -8.46 -18.16
CA THR A 257 2.35 -8.58 -16.93
C THR A 257 3.06 -9.93 -16.89
N THR A 258 4.00 -10.06 -15.98
CA THR A 258 4.73 -11.30 -15.74
C THR A 258 4.63 -11.74 -14.29
N ASP A 259 5.11 -12.96 -14.02
CA ASP A 259 5.25 -13.52 -12.70
C ASP A 259 6.62 -13.24 -12.04
N ALA A 260 7.42 -12.34 -12.59
CA ALA A 260 8.66 -11.92 -11.94
C ALA A 260 8.38 -11.53 -10.48
N SER A 261 9.14 -12.09 -9.55
CA SER A 261 8.98 -11.85 -8.12
C SER A 261 10.34 -11.50 -7.53
N ARG A 262 10.55 -10.24 -7.17
CA ARG A 262 11.83 -9.71 -6.70
C ARG A 262 11.64 -8.73 -5.57
N GLN A 263 12.61 -8.69 -4.66
CA GLN A 263 12.60 -7.75 -3.55
C GLN A 263 13.99 -7.10 -3.40
N ALA A 264 14.05 -5.79 -3.18
CA ALA A 264 15.28 -5.09 -2.86
C ALA A 264 15.86 -5.63 -1.55
N ALA A 265 17.17 -5.92 -1.55
CA ALA A 265 17.86 -6.42 -0.37
C ALA A 265 17.79 -5.43 0.81
N GLU A 266 17.78 -4.14 0.50
CA GLU A 266 17.68 -3.04 1.45
C GLU A 266 16.63 -2.04 0.96
N TYR A 267 15.77 -1.53 1.89
CA TYR A 267 14.81 -0.46 1.59
C TYR A 267 15.36 0.92 1.92
N ARG A 268 16.50 0.96 2.56
CA ARG A 268 17.24 2.17 2.90
C ARG A 268 18.72 1.98 2.63
N ARG A 269 19.34 2.93 1.94
CA ARG A 269 20.80 3.05 1.85
C ARG A 269 21.17 4.52 2.11
N GLY A 270 21.80 4.76 3.27
CA GLY A 270 22.12 6.11 3.69
C GLY A 270 20.87 7.01 3.77
N ARG A 271 20.81 8.00 2.88
CA ARG A 271 19.72 8.96 2.77
C ARG A 271 18.73 8.64 1.64
N VAL A 272 18.83 7.48 1.01
CA VAL A 272 17.98 7.05 -0.09
C VAL A 272 17.09 5.91 0.38
N PHE A 273 15.80 5.99 0.04
CA PHE A 273 14.76 5.02 0.38
C PHE A 273 14.13 4.47 -0.90
N LEU A 274 13.70 3.21 -0.89
CA LEU A 274 13.00 2.54 -1.98
C LEU A 274 11.61 2.13 -1.51
N LEU A 275 10.57 2.43 -2.33
CA LEU A 275 9.16 2.19 -2.00
C LEU A 275 8.41 1.58 -3.19
N GLY A 276 7.37 0.81 -2.88
CA GLY A 276 6.51 0.19 -3.86
C GLY A 276 7.29 -0.68 -4.84
N ASP A 277 6.95 -0.62 -6.12
CA ASP A 277 7.58 -1.46 -7.15
C ASP A 277 9.10 -1.22 -7.29
N ALA A 278 9.63 -0.07 -6.84
CA ALA A 278 11.08 0.15 -6.77
C ALA A 278 11.75 -0.77 -5.74
N ALA A 279 11.02 -1.16 -4.70
CA ALA A 279 11.49 -2.05 -3.63
C ALA A 279 11.03 -3.51 -3.80
N HIS A 280 9.87 -3.77 -4.40
CA HIS A 280 9.30 -5.12 -4.55
C HIS A 280 8.36 -5.23 -5.74
N ILE A 281 8.49 -6.30 -6.51
CA ILE A 281 7.61 -6.64 -7.63
C ILE A 281 7.11 -8.08 -7.50
N HIS A 282 5.90 -8.34 -7.95
CA HIS A 282 5.28 -9.66 -7.95
C HIS A 282 4.14 -9.74 -8.97
N LEU A 283 3.63 -10.95 -9.21
CA LEU A 283 2.42 -11.15 -10.02
C LEU A 283 1.25 -10.36 -9.41
N PRO A 284 0.46 -9.59 -10.18
CA PRO A 284 -0.63 -8.75 -9.65
C PRO A 284 -1.88 -9.56 -9.26
N VAL A 285 -1.69 -10.66 -8.54
CA VAL A 285 -2.78 -11.48 -7.99
C VAL A 285 -3.23 -10.92 -6.65
N GLY A 286 -4.54 -10.82 -6.43
CA GLY A 286 -5.11 -10.29 -5.18
C GLY A 286 -4.99 -8.78 -4.99
N ALA A 287 -4.62 -7.99 -6.02
CA ALA A 287 -4.52 -6.52 -6.00
C ALA A 287 -3.60 -5.94 -4.90
N GLN A 288 -2.53 -6.63 -4.53
CA GLN A 288 -1.70 -6.29 -3.37
C GLN A 288 -0.58 -5.27 -3.65
N GLY A 289 -0.10 -5.14 -4.92
CA GLY A 289 1.09 -4.33 -5.22
C GLY A 289 0.93 -2.84 -4.92
N MET A 290 -0.11 -2.19 -5.45
CA MET A 290 -0.39 -0.78 -5.16
C MET A 290 -0.61 -0.56 -3.66
N SER A 291 -1.35 -1.46 -3.01
CA SER A 291 -1.63 -1.40 -1.58
C SER A 291 -0.36 -1.49 -0.72
N ALA A 292 0.58 -2.36 -1.10
CA ALA A 292 1.88 -2.45 -0.42
C ALA A 292 2.66 -1.13 -0.53
N GLY A 293 2.69 -0.52 -1.72
CA GLY A 293 3.36 0.76 -1.95
C GLY A 293 2.70 1.93 -1.19
N ILE A 294 1.37 1.96 -1.07
CA ILE A 294 0.67 2.95 -0.23
C ILE A 294 1.09 2.77 1.24
N GLY A 295 1.07 1.52 1.76
CA GLY A 295 1.52 1.23 3.12
C GLY A 295 3.00 1.57 3.37
N ASP A 296 3.88 1.42 2.34
CA ASP A 296 5.27 1.88 2.44
C ASP A 296 5.34 3.40 2.61
N ALA A 297 4.56 4.14 1.83
CA ALA A 297 4.51 5.60 1.88
C ALA A 297 3.98 6.13 3.22
N VAL A 298 2.88 5.55 3.72
CA VAL A 298 2.29 5.90 5.02
C VAL A 298 3.25 5.59 6.17
N ASN A 299 3.97 4.46 6.09
CA ASN A 299 4.95 4.09 7.12
C ASN A 299 6.19 5.01 7.12
N LEU A 300 6.70 5.42 5.95
CA LEU A 300 7.92 6.22 5.84
C LEU A 300 7.69 7.73 6.06
N GLY A 301 6.55 8.27 5.58
CA GLY A 301 6.34 9.72 5.48
C GLY A 301 6.49 10.46 6.81
N TRP A 302 5.84 9.98 7.87
CA TRP A 302 5.93 10.58 9.21
C TRP A 302 7.34 10.42 9.83
N LYS A 303 8.03 9.31 9.55
CA LYS A 303 9.40 9.05 10.04
C LYS A 303 10.40 10.04 9.44
N LEU A 304 10.29 10.29 8.13
CA LEU A 304 11.09 11.32 7.46
C LEU A 304 10.75 12.72 7.96
N GLY A 305 9.47 13.03 8.15
CA GLY A 305 9.05 14.29 8.74
C GLY A 305 9.66 14.53 10.13
N ALA A 306 9.64 13.51 10.99
CA ALA A 306 10.29 13.57 12.30
C ALA A 306 11.81 13.80 12.18
N ALA A 307 12.48 13.14 11.23
CA ALA A 307 13.92 13.30 11.00
C ALA A 307 14.26 14.72 10.52
N ILE A 308 13.46 15.29 9.65
CA ILE A 308 13.65 16.65 9.10
C ILE A 308 13.49 17.71 10.21
N LYS A 309 12.53 17.50 11.11
CA LYS A 309 12.30 18.38 12.27
C LYS A 309 13.31 18.18 13.41
N GLY A 310 14.22 17.22 13.30
CA GLY A 310 15.20 16.91 14.36
C GLY A 310 14.62 16.20 15.57
N HIS A 311 13.40 15.64 15.47
CA HIS A 311 12.72 14.89 16.52
C HIS A 311 12.89 13.39 16.40
N VAL A 312 13.84 12.93 15.60
CA VAL A 312 14.04 11.51 15.32
C VAL A 312 14.79 10.82 16.48
N PRO A 313 14.21 9.80 17.11
CA PRO A 313 14.98 8.92 17.98
C PRO A 313 15.97 8.08 17.18
N ASP A 314 17.01 7.62 17.85
CA ASP A 314 18.02 6.75 17.22
C ASP A 314 17.35 5.51 16.61
N GLY A 315 17.68 5.21 15.37
CA GLY A 315 17.17 4.04 14.63
C GLY A 315 15.76 4.17 14.07
N LEU A 316 15.01 5.26 14.28
CA LEU A 316 13.63 5.39 13.76
C LEU A 316 13.55 5.17 12.23
N LEU A 317 14.46 5.76 11.47
CA LEU A 317 14.46 5.61 10.00
C LEU A 317 14.80 4.18 9.56
N ASP A 318 15.54 3.41 10.37
CA ASP A 318 15.88 2.02 10.09
C ASP A 318 14.65 1.11 10.28
N THR A 319 13.69 1.53 11.12
CA THR A 319 12.43 0.81 11.28
C THR A 319 11.62 0.74 10.00
N TYR A 320 11.85 1.62 9.02
CA TYR A 320 11.21 1.49 7.71
C TYR A 320 11.57 0.16 7.05
N HIS A 321 12.84 -0.19 7.01
CA HIS A 321 13.29 -1.47 6.47
C HIS A 321 12.78 -2.65 7.32
N THR A 322 12.99 -2.61 8.65
CA THR A 322 12.64 -3.72 9.53
C THR A 322 11.14 -3.98 9.62
N GLU A 323 10.30 -2.98 9.38
CA GLU A 323 8.84 -3.10 9.35
C GLU A 323 8.31 -3.48 7.96
N ARG A 324 8.82 -2.86 6.87
CA ARG A 324 8.20 -3.01 5.53
C ARG A 324 8.82 -4.13 4.70
N HIS A 325 10.10 -4.44 4.88
CA HIS A 325 10.74 -5.54 4.17
C HIS A 325 10.09 -6.91 4.48
N PRO A 326 9.81 -7.30 5.74
CA PRO A 326 9.12 -8.55 6.03
C PRO A 326 7.68 -8.60 5.47
N VAL A 327 6.97 -7.47 5.46
CA VAL A 327 5.62 -7.38 4.86
C VAL A 327 5.67 -7.71 3.37
N ALA A 328 6.58 -7.10 2.63
CA ALA A 328 6.72 -7.40 1.21
C ALA A 328 7.22 -8.83 0.95
N ALA A 329 8.15 -9.35 1.75
CA ALA A 329 8.59 -10.75 1.65
C ALA A 329 7.40 -11.72 1.79
N ARG A 330 6.48 -11.43 2.73
CA ARG A 330 5.25 -12.22 2.90
C ARG A 330 4.30 -12.09 1.72
N ILE A 331 4.18 -10.89 1.12
CA ILE A 331 3.39 -10.68 -0.11
C ILE A 331 3.99 -11.47 -1.28
N LEU A 332 5.31 -11.48 -1.45
CA LEU A 332 5.96 -12.27 -2.50
C LEU A 332 5.69 -13.76 -2.32
N THR A 333 5.83 -14.29 -1.10
CA THR A 333 5.52 -15.69 -0.78
C THR A 333 4.06 -16.02 -1.08
N ASN A 334 3.14 -15.17 -0.64
CA ASN A 334 1.71 -15.29 -0.86
C ASN A 334 1.36 -15.29 -2.36
N THR A 335 1.88 -14.34 -3.13
CA THR A 335 1.57 -14.23 -4.56
C THR A 335 2.18 -15.37 -5.38
N LEU A 336 3.35 -15.89 -4.98
CA LEU A 336 3.93 -17.11 -5.58
C LEU A 336 3.06 -18.35 -5.28
N ALA A 337 2.58 -18.51 -4.06
CA ALA A 337 1.66 -19.60 -3.72
C ALA A 337 0.34 -19.50 -4.50
N GLN A 338 -0.24 -18.29 -4.59
CA GLN A 338 -1.43 -18.05 -5.39
C GLN A 338 -1.19 -18.34 -6.88
N ARG A 339 -0.03 -17.94 -7.43
CA ARG A 339 0.35 -18.24 -8.81
C ARG A 339 0.26 -19.74 -9.11
N ILE A 340 0.83 -20.57 -8.22
CA ILE A 340 0.83 -22.04 -8.38
C ILE A 340 -0.61 -22.56 -8.41
N LEU A 341 -1.42 -22.21 -7.42
CA LEU A 341 -2.80 -22.67 -7.32
C LEU A 341 -3.70 -22.17 -8.46
N TYR A 342 -3.40 -21.00 -9.00
CA TYR A 342 -4.25 -20.30 -9.95
C TYR A 342 -3.95 -20.63 -11.40
N LEU A 343 -2.66 -20.75 -11.73
CA LEU A 343 -2.17 -20.91 -13.12
C LEU A 343 -1.67 -22.32 -13.40
N GLY A 344 -1.52 -23.17 -12.39
CA GLY A 344 -1.10 -24.56 -12.55
C GLY A 344 -2.13 -25.41 -13.25
N GLY A 345 -1.70 -26.59 -13.74
CA GLY A 345 -2.52 -27.54 -14.45
C GLY A 345 -3.36 -28.44 -13.53
N ASP A 346 -3.92 -29.48 -14.14
CA ASP A 346 -4.81 -30.42 -13.46
C ASP A 346 -4.05 -31.27 -12.41
N GLU A 347 -2.72 -31.33 -12.50
CA GLU A 347 -1.84 -31.93 -11.50
C GLU A 347 -1.98 -31.27 -10.11
N LEU A 348 -2.51 -30.05 -10.04
CA LEU A 348 -2.75 -29.33 -8.78
C LEU A 348 -4.17 -29.50 -8.23
N ASP A 349 -5.07 -30.19 -8.92
CA ASP A 349 -6.44 -30.39 -8.46
C ASP A 349 -6.53 -31.14 -7.11
N PRO A 350 -5.71 -32.15 -6.82
CA PRO A 350 -5.66 -32.76 -5.49
C PRO A 350 -5.26 -31.76 -4.38
N MET A 351 -4.26 -30.90 -4.64
CA MET A 351 -3.85 -29.86 -3.69
C MET A 351 -4.96 -28.82 -3.47
N ARG A 352 -5.65 -28.43 -4.54
CA ARG A 352 -6.78 -27.48 -4.46
C ARG A 352 -7.94 -28.07 -3.66
N ALA A 353 -8.22 -29.38 -3.79
CA ALA A 353 -9.25 -30.07 -3.01
C ALA A 353 -8.90 -30.01 -1.51
N VAL A 354 -7.67 -30.37 -1.13
CA VAL A 354 -7.20 -30.30 0.27
C VAL A 354 -7.27 -28.86 0.80
N MET A 355 -6.84 -27.87 0.01
CA MET A 355 -6.92 -26.47 0.41
C MET A 355 -8.38 -26.01 0.59
N THR A 356 -9.31 -26.50 -0.23
CA THR A 356 -10.74 -26.20 -0.10
C THR A 356 -11.30 -26.77 1.21
N GLU A 357 -10.89 -27.98 1.60
CA GLU A 357 -11.26 -28.57 2.90
C GLU A 357 -10.69 -27.76 4.07
N LEU A 358 -9.42 -27.32 3.98
CA LEU A 358 -8.80 -26.47 5.01
C LEU A 358 -9.52 -25.13 5.15
N LEU A 359 -10.01 -24.55 4.05
CA LEU A 359 -10.78 -23.30 4.06
C LEU A 359 -12.20 -23.43 4.63
N ALA A 360 -12.65 -24.63 4.99
CA ALA A 360 -13.83 -24.79 5.80
C ALA A 360 -13.61 -24.41 7.28
N TYR A 361 -12.36 -24.32 7.72
CA TYR A 361 -12.01 -23.88 9.07
C TYR A 361 -11.82 -22.35 9.10
N GLU A 362 -12.45 -21.68 10.06
CA GLU A 362 -12.45 -20.22 10.15
C GLU A 362 -11.04 -19.65 10.35
N GLU A 363 -10.22 -20.31 11.17
CA GLU A 363 -8.84 -19.89 11.44
C GLU A 363 -7.97 -19.91 10.18
N ALA A 364 -8.16 -20.91 9.31
CA ALA A 364 -7.47 -20.98 8.04
C ALA A 364 -7.91 -19.84 7.10
N GLN A 365 -9.22 -19.54 7.08
CA GLN A 365 -9.72 -18.39 6.34
C GLN A 365 -9.19 -17.06 6.91
N GLN A 366 -9.24 -16.86 8.23
CA GLN A 366 -8.72 -15.66 8.89
C GLN A 366 -7.26 -15.40 8.53
N LEU A 367 -6.43 -16.45 8.54
CA LEU A 367 -5.01 -16.35 8.15
C LEU A 367 -4.85 -15.85 6.70
N LEU A 368 -5.56 -16.47 5.74
CA LEU A 368 -5.43 -16.11 4.33
C LEU A 368 -6.09 -14.77 4.02
N VAL A 369 -7.23 -14.47 4.63
CA VAL A 369 -7.89 -13.16 4.50
C VAL A 369 -6.98 -12.06 5.04
N GLY A 370 -6.43 -12.21 6.24
CA GLY A 370 -5.47 -11.27 6.80
C GLY A 370 -4.30 -11.01 5.85
N MET A 371 -3.73 -12.09 5.31
CA MET A 371 -2.60 -12.03 4.37
C MET A 371 -2.91 -11.29 3.06
N VAL A 372 -4.10 -11.51 2.46
CA VAL A 372 -4.48 -10.89 1.17
C VAL A 372 -4.93 -9.44 1.35
N THR A 373 -5.55 -9.13 2.50
CA THR A 373 -6.12 -7.81 2.79
C THR A 373 -5.13 -6.85 3.44
N GLY A 374 -4.04 -7.38 4.04
CA GLY A 374 -3.08 -6.62 4.83
C GLY A 374 -3.59 -6.23 6.23
N LEU A 375 -4.73 -6.78 6.67
CA LEU A 375 -5.31 -6.48 7.99
C LEU A 375 -4.57 -7.16 9.14
N ASP A 376 -3.77 -8.18 8.86
CA ASP A 376 -2.97 -8.92 9.85
C ASP A 376 -1.53 -8.39 10.00
N ILE A 377 -1.18 -7.33 9.27
CA ILE A 377 0.15 -6.71 9.40
C ILE A 377 0.36 -6.29 10.85
N ARG A 378 1.51 -6.70 11.38
CA ARG A 378 1.96 -6.35 12.71
C ARG A 378 3.43 -5.95 12.68
N TYR A 379 3.75 -4.84 13.35
CA TYR A 379 5.12 -4.40 13.52
C TYR A 379 5.65 -4.81 14.88
N ASP A 380 6.94 -5.12 14.95
CA ASP A 380 7.61 -5.38 16.23
C ASP A 380 7.80 -4.07 17.00
N VAL A 381 7.01 -3.90 18.02
CA VAL A 381 7.10 -2.78 18.97
C VAL A 381 7.61 -3.24 20.34
N GLY A 382 8.15 -4.47 20.43
CA GLY A 382 8.68 -5.05 21.65
C GLY A 382 7.61 -5.68 22.56
N ALA A 383 6.53 -6.22 21.99
CA ALA A 383 5.38 -6.72 22.73
C ALA A 383 5.01 -8.18 22.38
N ASP A 384 4.29 -8.82 23.28
CA ASP A 384 3.74 -10.16 23.15
C ASP A 384 2.71 -10.26 22.00
N ASP A 385 2.62 -11.43 21.37
CA ASP A 385 1.80 -11.70 20.19
C ASP A 385 0.28 -11.61 20.39
N GLN A 386 -0.20 -11.65 21.62
CA GLN A 386 -1.63 -11.69 21.93
C GLN A 386 -2.28 -10.32 22.13
N THR A 387 -1.52 -9.24 22.09
CA THR A 387 -2.02 -7.88 22.37
C THR A 387 -2.34 -7.10 21.09
N LEU A 388 -3.00 -5.93 21.25
CA LEU A 388 -3.21 -4.95 20.18
C LEU A 388 -1.90 -4.24 19.76
N LEU A 389 -0.83 -4.37 20.56
CA LEU A 389 0.46 -3.74 20.30
C LEU A 389 1.06 -4.16 18.96
N GLY A 390 1.55 -3.18 18.22
CA GLY A 390 2.11 -3.38 16.88
C GLY A 390 1.08 -3.64 15.79
N ARG A 391 -0.20 -3.77 16.14
CA ARG A 391 -1.31 -3.95 15.19
C ARG A 391 -1.94 -2.61 14.82
N ARG A 392 -2.71 -2.61 13.74
CA ARG A 392 -3.54 -1.47 13.35
C ARG A 392 -4.55 -1.11 14.44
N LEU A 393 -4.79 0.18 14.67
CA LEU A 393 -5.91 0.63 15.50
C LEU A 393 -7.23 0.14 14.85
N PRO A 394 -8.14 -0.51 15.58
CA PRO A 394 -9.48 -0.77 15.08
C PRO A 394 -10.26 0.56 14.99
N ASP A 395 -11.04 0.71 13.94
CA ASP A 395 -11.95 1.84 13.85
C ASP A 395 -13.17 1.60 14.76
N ALA A 396 -13.34 2.46 15.72
CA ALA A 396 -14.41 2.37 16.71
C ALA A 396 -15.09 3.73 16.87
N GLU A 397 -16.38 3.73 17.16
CA GLU A 397 -17.10 4.94 17.58
C GLU A 397 -16.76 5.23 19.04
N LEU A 398 -16.11 6.36 19.28
CA LEU A 398 -15.77 6.86 20.60
C LEU A 398 -16.79 7.92 21.01
N THR A 399 -17.11 7.98 22.32
CA THR A 399 -18.07 8.93 22.87
C THR A 399 -17.39 9.85 23.88
N GLY A 400 -17.97 11.05 24.10
CA GLY A 400 -17.43 12.05 25.04
C GLY A 400 -17.46 13.45 24.45
N ASP A 401 -16.57 14.31 24.92
CA ASP A 401 -16.39 15.66 24.32
C ASP A 401 -15.54 15.58 23.04
N VAL A 402 -16.02 14.76 22.08
CA VAL A 402 -15.36 14.44 20.81
C VAL A 402 -16.33 14.65 19.66
N GLY A 403 -16.04 15.60 18.79
CA GLY A 403 -16.87 15.90 17.64
C GLY A 403 -18.21 16.60 17.95
N PRO A 404 -18.93 17.07 16.93
CA PRO A 404 -20.13 17.92 17.10
C PRO A 404 -21.33 17.21 17.76
N ALA A 405 -21.40 15.88 17.65
CA ALA A 405 -22.49 15.07 18.18
C ALA A 405 -22.13 14.33 19.48
N GLY A 406 -20.97 14.64 20.10
CA GLY A 406 -20.46 13.89 21.24
C GLY A 406 -19.96 12.49 20.85
N THR A 407 -19.78 12.23 19.55
CA THR A 407 -19.21 10.98 19.02
C THR A 407 -18.22 11.27 17.89
N ALA A 408 -17.19 10.44 17.78
CA ALA A 408 -16.24 10.47 16.66
C ALA A 408 -15.67 9.08 16.38
N ARG A 409 -15.34 8.81 15.14
CA ARG A 409 -14.64 7.58 14.75
C ARG A 409 -13.15 7.69 15.10
N ALA A 410 -12.57 6.62 15.61
CA ALA A 410 -11.15 6.59 16.00
C ALA A 410 -10.22 7.01 14.86
N PHE A 411 -10.51 6.64 13.61
CA PHE A 411 -9.72 7.03 12.44
C PHE A 411 -9.73 8.53 12.16
N SER A 412 -10.78 9.26 12.54
CA SER A 412 -10.85 10.71 12.31
C SER A 412 -9.76 11.50 13.06
N PHE A 413 -9.26 10.98 14.16
CA PHE A 413 -8.16 11.62 14.91
C PHE A 413 -6.80 11.48 14.22
N LEU A 414 -6.67 10.59 13.22
CA LEU A 414 -5.44 10.38 12.45
C LEU A 414 -5.36 11.24 11.17
N HIS A 415 -6.39 12.04 10.86
CA HIS A 415 -6.42 12.90 9.67
C HIS A 415 -5.29 13.93 9.64
N SER A 416 -4.81 14.37 10.80
CA SER A 416 -3.69 15.31 10.94
C SER A 416 -2.33 14.72 10.62
N GLY A 417 -2.21 13.38 10.49
CA GLY A 417 -0.93 12.69 10.34
C GLY A 417 -0.02 12.77 11.58
N ARG A 418 -0.59 13.07 12.77
CA ARG A 418 0.10 13.13 14.06
C ARG A 418 -0.11 11.84 14.85
N SER A 419 0.76 11.57 15.83
CA SER A 419 0.49 10.54 16.83
C SER A 419 -0.73 10.92 17.67
N VAL A 420 -1.50 9.93 18.11
CA VAL A 420 -2.68 10.13 18.93
C VAL A 420 -2.58 9.31 20.22
N LEU A 421 -2.78 9.95 21.35
CA LEU A 421 -2.97 9.28 22.63
C LEU A 421 -4.48 9.30 22.96
N LEU A 422 -5.13 8.14 22.82
CA LEU A 422 -6.50 7.95 23.28
C LEU A 422 -6.48 7.67 24.79
N ASP A 423 -7.00 8.59 25.59
CA ASP A 423 -7.24 8.45 27.03
C ASP A 423 -8.69 7.98 27.20
N LEU A 424 -8.87 6.69 27.43
CA LEU A 424 -10.20 6.04 27.53
C LEU A 424 -10.70 5.91 28.96
N ALA A 425 -9.92 6.39 29.93
CA ALA A 425 -10.23 6.34 31.37
C ALA A 425 -10.35 7.72 32.04
N ASP A 426 -10.19 8.82 31.29
CA ASP A 426 -10.12 10.19 31.78
C ASP A 426 -9.01 10.38 32.83
N ASP A 427 -7.81 9.92 32.54
CA ASP A 427 -6.66 9.90 33.44
C ASP A 427 -5.81 11.18 33.30
N ALA A 428 -5.89 12.06 34.29
CA ALA A 428 -5.14 13.31 34.33
C ALA A 428 -3.62 13.10 34.45
N GLU A 429 -3.15 12.04 35.10
CA GLU A 429 -1.71 11.75 35.22
C GLU A 429 -1.15 11.32 33.88
N LEU A 430 -1.87 10.49 33.14
CA LEU A 430 -1.53 10.07 31.79
C LEU A 430 -1.39 11.28 30.83
N ARG A 431 -2.36 12.20 30.90
CA ARG A 431 -2.30 13.45 30.11
C ARG A 431 -1.12 14.34 30.49
N ALA A 432 -0.79 14.40 31.77
CA ALA A 432 0.36 15.16 32.27
C ALA A 432 1.69 14.59 31.76
N VAL A 433 1.81 13.25 31.69
CA VAL A 433 2.98 12.58 31.07
C VAL A 433 3.13 12.94 29.59
N ALA A 434 2.04 13.00 28.83
CA ALA A 434 2.07 13.31 27.40
C ALA A 434 2.23 14.81 27.08
N ALA A 435 1.96 15.69 28.02
CA ALA A 435 1.95 17.16 27.82
C ALA A 435 3.23 17.75 27.20
N PRO A 436 4.46 17.24 27.48
CA PRO A 436 5.68 17.71 26.82
C PRO A 436 5.72 17.47 25.31
N TRP A 437 4.92 16.53 24.77
CA TRP A 437 4.85 16.19 23.33
C TRP A 437 3.63 16.79 22.61
N LYS A 438 2.95 17.79 23.19
CA LYS A 438 1.73 18.42 22.63
C LYS A 438 1.88 18.96 21.19
N ASP A 439 3.10 19.22 20.75
CA ASP A 439 3.43 19.63 19.38
C ASP A 439 3.42 18.45 18.37
N ARG A 440 3.47 17.20 18.82
CA ARG A 440 3.60 15.96 18.04
C ARG A 440 2.55 14.90 18.32
N VAL A 441 1.90 14.99 19.49
CA VAL A 441 0.91 14.01 19.97
C VAL A 441 -0.38 14.74 20.29
N ASP A 442 -1.46 14.35 19.65
CA ASP A 442 -2.81 14.80 19.98
C ASP A 442 -3.38 13.91 21.11
N VAL A 443 -3.78 14.52 22.23
CA VAL A 443 -4.38 13.79 23.34
C VAL A 443 -5.89 13.92 23.24
N VAL A 444 -6.58 12.77 23.18
CA VAL A 444 -8.05 12.69 23.05
C VAL A 444 -8.62 11.92 24.23
N THR A 445 -9.40 12.59 25.06
CA THR A 445 -10.16 11.95 26.14
C THR A 445 -11.53 11.53 25.60
N ALA A 446 -11.83 10.23 25.66
CA ALA A 446 -13.05 9.65 25.13
C ALA A 446 -13.42 8.36 25.88
N THR A 447 -14.62 7.85 25.66
CA THR A 447 -15.08 6.56 26.16
C THR A 447 -15.14 5.56 25.02
N ALA A 448 -14.51 4.41 25.20
CA ALA A 448 -14.57 3.31 24.23
C ALA A 448 -15.97 2.64 24.23
N PRO A 449 -16.36 2.01 23.12
CA PRO A 449 -17.57 1.19 23.11
C PRO A 449 -17.47 0.05 24.13
N PRO A 450 -18.60 -0.43 24.67
CA PRO A 450 -18.60 -1.42 25.76
C PRO A 450 -18.11 -2.82 25.33
N ALA A 451 -17.93 -3.03 24.04
CA ALA A 451 -17.44 -4.29 23.48
C ALA A 451 -16.34 -4.04 22.44
N GLY A 452 -15.52 -5.04 22.22
CA GLY A 452 -14.38 -4.97 21.30
C GLY A 452 -13.07 -4.73 22.04
N VAL A 453 -11.98 -4.76 21.29
CA VAL A 453 -10.62 -4.75 21.87
C VAL A 453 -10.27 -3.46 22.63
N LEU A 454 -10.91 -2.33 22.31
CA LEU A 454 -10.71 -1.08 23.03
C LEU A 454 -11.43 -1.04 24.39
N ALA A 455 -12.44 -1.89 24.62
CA ALA A 455 -13.12 -1.99 25.90
C ALA A 455 -12.23 -2.55 27.04
N GLU A 456 -11.12 -3.19 26.67
CA GLU A 456 -10.22 -3.88 27.61
C GLU A 456 -9.00 -3.02 28.00
N VAL A 457 -8.86 -1.81 27.44
CA VAL A 457 -7.71 -0.93 27.69
C VAL A 457 -8.14 0.43 28.21
N ASN A 458 -7.28 1.08 29.01
CA ASN A 458 -7.50 2.42 29.53
C ASN A 458 -6.94 3.52 28.64
N ALA A 459 -5.92 3.20 27.86
CA ALA A 459 -5.32 4.16 26.93
C ALA A 459 -4.57 3.47 25.79
N VAL A 460 -4.43 4.19 24.68
CA VAL A 460 -3.74 3.70 23.48
C VAL A 460 -2.91 4.81 22.87
N LEU A 461 -1.59 4.61 22.76
CA LEU A 461 -0.75 5.47 21.92
C LEU A 461 -0.70 4.90 20.50
N VAL A 462 -1.15 5.70 19.56
CA VAL A 462 -1.20 5.36 18.12
C VAL A 462 -0.19 6.17 17.34
N ARG A 463 0.60 5.53 16.52
CA ARG A 463 1.54 6.17 15.58
C ARG A 463 0.78 6.86 14.45
N PRO A 464 1.40 7.84 13.74
CA PRO A 464 0.78 8.51 12.60
C PRO A 464 0.30 7.57 11.49
N ASP A 465 0.92 6.38 11.35
CA ASP A 465 0.55 5.34 10.38
C ASP A 465 -0.60 4.42 10.86
N GLY A 466 -1.22 4.76 11.99
CA GLY A 466 -2.37 4.04 12.53
C GLY A 466 -2.02 2.75 13.26
N TYR A 467 -0.76 2.49 13.58
CA TYR A 467 -0.33 1.33 14.36
C TYR A 467 -0.18 1.67 15.85
N VAL A 468 -0.59 0.74 16.69
CA VAL A 468 -0.56 0.91 18.16
C VAL A 468 0.86 0.73 18.66
N ALA A 469 1.37 1.75 19.32
CA ALA A 469 2.74 1.81 19.85
C ALA A 469 2.84 1.49 21.34
N TRP A 470 1.75 1.73 22.09
CA TRP A 470 1.68 1.45 23.53
C TRP A 470 0.24 1.29 23.98
N LEU A 471 0.03 0.50 25.04
CA LEU A 471 -1.26 0.26 25.66
C LEU A 471 -1.17 0.50 27.19
N GLY A 472 -2.10 1.29 27.71
CA GLY A 472 -2.40 1.35 29.14
C GLY A 472 -3.45 0.30 29.50
N SER A 473 -3.08 -0.69 30.32
CA SER A 473 -4.03 -1.71 30.80
C SER A 473 -4.84 -1.22 31.98
N LYS A 474 -6.02 -1.83 32.24
CA LYS A 474 -6.86 -1.52 33.40
C LYS A 474 -6.17 -1.75 34.76
N ALA A 475 -5.09 -2.52 34.78
CA ALA A 475 -4.31 -2.83 35.98
C ALA A 475 -2.97 -2.09 36.06
N ALA A 476 -2.57 -1.39 35.01
CA ALA A 476 -1.27 -0.70 34.95
C ALA A 476 -1.47 0.82 34.92
N ASP A 477 -0.59 1.46 35.62
CA ASP A 477 -0.34 2.89 35.60
C ASP A 477 0.20 3.36 34.23
N SER A 478 0.55 4.64 34.12
CA SER A 478 1.22 5.25 32.96
C SER A 478 2.63 4.74 32.70
N THR A 479 3.04 3.63 33.34
CA THR A 479 4.37 3.03 33.21
C THR A 479 4.63 2.66 31.75
N GLY A 480 5.77 3.07 31.23
CA GLY A 480 6.19 2.81 29.85
C GLY A 480 5.63 3.80 28.82
N LEU A 481 4.62 4.64 29.13
CA LEU A 481 4.14 5.66 28.19
C LEU A 481 5.25 6.64 27.81
N SER A 482 6.00 7.15 28.79
CA SER A 482 7.12 8.06 28.52
C SER A 482 8.19 7.44 27.64
N GLU A 483 8.51 6.16 27.87
CA GLU A 483 9.48 5.43 27.06
C GLU A 483 8.97 5.22 25.61
N ALA A 484 7.69 4.89 25.46
CA ALA A 484 7.06 4.77 24.13
C ALA A 484 7.00 6.12 23.39
N LEU A 485 6.70 7.22 24.10
CA LEU A 485 6.74 8.58 23.52
C LEU A 485 8.17 8.94 23.08
N ILE A 486 9.17 8.67 23.90
CA ILE A 486 10.58 8.90 23.53
C ILE A 486 10.95 8.04 22.31
N ARG A 487 10.57 6.77 22.31
CA ARG A 487 10.90 5.82 21.23
C ARG A 487 10.29 6.22 19.90
N TRP A 488 9.05 6.70 19.88
CA TRP A 488 8.32 6.93 18.63
C TRP A 488 8.17 8.41 18.26
N CYS A 489 8.20 9.30 19.25
CA CYS A 489 8.02 10.73 19.03
C CYS A 489 9.29 11.55 19.33
N GLY A 490 10.37 10.90 19.77
CA GLY A 490 11.60 11.58 20.19
C GLY A 490 11.52 12.18 21.58
N ARG A 491 12.61 12.80 22.03
CA ARG A 491 12.62 13.48 23.34
C ARG A 491 11.69 14.71 23.33
N PRO A 492 11.18 15.12 24.48
CA PRO A 492 10.32 16.30 24.62
C PRO A 492 10.93 17.57 24.06
#